data_8ca02c7d71d652074cb6b2bead9f8360
#
_entry.id   8ca02c7d71d652074cb6b2bead9f8360
#
_cell.length_a   1.000
_cell.length_b   1.000
_cell.length_c   1.000
_cell.angle_alpha   90.00
_cell.angle_beta   90.00
_cell.angle_gamma   90.00
#
_symmetry.space_group_name_H-M   'P 1'
#
loop_
_entity.id
_entity.type
_entity.pdbx_description
1 polymer ?
#
loop_
_entity_poly.entity_id
_entity_poly.type
_entity_poly.pdbx_seq_one_letter_code
_entity_poly.pdbx_strand_id
1 'polypeptide(L)'
;MKIYLLGAANPETIRMIRAIQRSTPNAEFPGYHDNDPKKKNSDFYGFPVLGGLEMVGGLASSDVGFVNLITGSTRARYETSRQIVAAGGQLANFIHPSIDLTMTSIGVGNYLQEAVVIQAEVEIGDNTSMHMAAIIGYESQIGSSVFIAHAVSVSGSCTIGDGTFVGTNATILPRVKIGNWATIGAGAVVTKDVPDYAVVVGNPGRIIKFIEMPFVDGKVS
;
A
#
# COMPACT_ATOMS: atom_id res chain seq x y z
N MET A 1 11.40 1.03 18.30
CA MET A 1 10.23 1.75 17.71
C MET A 1 9.01 0.86 17.88
N LYS A 2 7.92 1.41 18.43
CA LYS A 2 6.62 0.75 18.53
C LYS A 2 5.83 0.98 17.26
N ILE A 3 5.22 -0.05 16.70
CA ILE A 3 4.47 0.03 15.45
C ILE A 3 3.01 -0.33 15.70
N TYR A 4 2.11 0.64 15.54
CA TYR A 4 0.68 0.43 15.58
C TYR A 4 0.13 0.20 14.18
N LEU A 5 -0.85 -0.71 14.07
CA LEU A 5 -1.42 -1.14 12.80
C LEU A 5 -2.85 -0.61 12.67
N LEU A 6 -3.20 0.03 11.56
CA LEU A 6 -4.56 0.54 11.31
C LEU A 6 -5.31 -0.38 10.36
N GLY A 7 -6.36 -1.01 10.88
CA GLY A 7 -7.21 -1.98 10.17
C GLY A 7 -7.03 -3.41 10.71
N ALA A 8 -7.87 -3.81 11.64
CA ALA A 8 -7.93 -5.17 12.21
C ALA A 8 -8.89 -6.05 11.40
N ALA A 9 -8.49 -6.41 10.16
CA ALA A 9 -9.36 -7.16 9.24
C ALA A 9 -8.64 -8.31 8.52
N ASN A 10 -7.34 -8.19 8.27
CA ASN A 10 -6.59 -9.17 7.51
C ASN A 10 -5.66 -9.99 8.42
N PRO A 11 -5.92 -11.31 8.63
CA PRO A 11 -5.08 -12.17 9.47
C PRO A 11 -3.66 -12.37 8.92
N GLU A 12 -3.40 -12.08 7.64
CA GLU A 12 -2.06 -12.14 7.06
C GLU A 12 -1.09 -11.19 7.76
N THR A 13 -1.59 -10.09 8.32
CA THR A 13 -0.77 -9.15 9.09
C THR A 13 -0.15 -9.78 10.33
N ILE A 14 -0.78 -10.80 10.91
CA ILE A 14 -0.23 -11.57 12.05
C ILE A 14 0.99 -12.39 11.59
N ARG A 15 0.94 -13.02 10.41
CA ARG A 15 2.09 -13.73 9.84
C ARG A 15 3.24 -12.76 9.59
N MET A 16 2.94 -11.58 9.06
CA MET A 16 3.90 -10.50 8.84
C MET A 16 4.57 -10.05 10.16
N ILE A 17 3.78 -9.77 11.21
CA ILE A 17 4.31 -9.43 12.54
C ILE A 17 5.29 -10.50 13.02
N ARG A 18 4.88 -11.77 12.98
CA ARG A 18 5.72 -12.87 13.44
C ARG A 18 6.99 -13.03 12.60
N ALA A 19 6.92 -12.80 11.29
CA ALA A 19 8.10 -12.83 10.42
C ALA A 19 9.07 -11.69 10.78
N ILE A 20 8.57 -10.48 10.96
CA ILE A 20 9.37 -9.32 11.36
C ILE A 20 10.00 -9.54 12.74
N GLN A 21 9.25 -10.04 13.72
CA GLN A 21 9.79 -10.31 15.07
C GLN A 21 10.88 -11.39 15.09
N ARG A 22 10.82 -12.37 14.16
CA ARG A 22 11.92 -13.36 14.03
C ARG A 22 13.21 -12.74 13.49
N SER A 23 13.12 -11.77 12.59
CA SER A 23 14.28 -11.08 12.00
C SER A 23 14.74 -9.89 12.83
N THR A 24 13.82 -9.26 13.55
CA THR A 24 14.05 -8.07 14.38
C THR A 24 13.37 -8.27 15.75
N PRO A 25 14.01 -8.97 16.69
CA PRO A 25 13.38 -9.37 17.96
C PRO A 25 12.88 -8.20 18.82
N ASN A 26 13.45 -7.02 18.66
CA ASN A 26 13.06 -5.80 19.38
C ASN A 26 11.95 -4.99 18.69
N ALA A 27 11.35 -5.50 17.61
CA ALA A 27 10.19 -4.86 16.99
C ALA A 27 8.95 -5.09 17.87
N GLU A 28 8.33 -3.99 18.32
CA GLU A 28 7.15 -4.01 19.18
C GLU A 28 5.91 -3.66 18.36
N PHE A 29 4.87 -4.50 18.47
CA PHE A 29 3.55 -4.27 17.88
C PHE A 29 2.51 -4.25 19.01
N PRO A 30 2.22 -3.07 19.61
CA PRO A 30 1.36 -2.98 20.80
C PRO A 30 -0.11 -3.31 20.51
N GLY A 31 -0.57 -3.19 19.26
CA GLY A 31 -1.93 -3.52 18.88
C GLY A 31 -2.40 -2.84 17.60
N TYR A 32 -3.69 -2.97 17.36
CA TYR A 32 -4.38 -2.42 16.20
C TYR A 32 -5.23 -1.21 16.57
N HIS A 33 -5.42 -0.34 15.59
CA HIS A 33 -6.47 0.66 15.57
C HIS A 33 -7.48 0.31 14.48
N ASP A 34 -8.77 0.47 14.75
CA ASP A 34 -9.85 0.25 13.79
C ASP A 34 -10.99 1.22 14.09
N ASN A 35 -11.50 1.89 13.05
CA ASN A 35 -12.57 2.86 13.20
C ASN A 35 -13.96 2.21 13.41
N ASP A 36 -14.08 0.89 13.25
CA ASP A 36 -15.31 0.18 13.59
C ASP A 36 -15.47 0.10 15.12
N PRO A 37 -16.47 0.81 15.72
CA PRO A 37 -16.64 0.84 17.17
C PRO A 37 -16.93 -0.55 17.76
N LYS A 38 -17.41 -1.49 16.96
CA LYS A 38 -17.68 -2.88 17.41
C LYS A 38 -16.39 -3.66 17.70
N LYS A 39 -15.27 -3.24 17.13
CA LYS A 39 -13.97 -3.87 17.32
C LYS A 39 -13.18 -3.30 18.49
N LYS A 40 -13.55 -2.12 18.99
CA LYS A 40 -12.86 -1.49 20.12
C LYS A 40 -12.84 -2.40 21.35
N ASN A 41 -11.66 -2.54 21.96
CA ASN A 41 -11.40 -3.43 23.10
C ASN A 41 -11.59 -4.94 22.78
N SER A 42 -11.67 -5.32 21.50
CA SER A 42 -11.64 -6.71 21.10
C SER A 42 -10.20 -7.23 20.98
N ASP A 43 -10.07 -8.53 20.81
CA ASP A 43 -8.82 -9.19 20.46
C ASP A 43 -8.81 -9.56 18.97
N PHE A 44 -7.71 -9.27 18.30
CA PHE A 44 -7.48 -9.69 16.92
C PHE A 44 -6.26 -10.64 16.87
N TYR A 45 -6.52 -11.93 16.99
CA TYR A 45 -5.49 -12.99 17.00
C TYR A 45 -4.37 -12.78 18.03
N GLY A 46 -4.72 -12.38 19.24
CA GLY A 46 -3.79 -12.14 20.33
C GLY A 46 -3.24 -10.71 20.41
N PHE A 47 -3.74 -9.79 19.59
CA PHE A 47 -3.41 -8.38 19.62
C PHE A 47 -4.63 -7.54 19.97
N PRO A 48 -4.52 -6.59 20.93
CA PRO A 48 -5.65 -5.74 21.29
C PRO A 48 -6.03 -4.77 20.18
N VAL A 49 -7.33 -4.51 20.00
CA VAL A 49 -7.83 -3.39 19.18
C VAL A 49 -8.13 -2.23 20.11
N LEU A 50 -7.30 -1.19 20.06
CA LEU A 50 -7.24 -0.13 21.07
C LEU A 50 -8.27 0.99 20.87
N GLY A 51 -8.79 1.16 19.64
CA GLY A 51 -9.71 2.23 19.24
C GLY A 51 -9.45 2.65 17.81
N GLY A 52 -9.96 3.80 17.40
CA GLY A 52 -9.82 4.33 16.04
C GLY A 52 -8.67 5.35 15.89
N LEU A 53 -8.75 6.13 14.81
CA LEU A 53 -7.80 7.19 14.50
C LEU A 53 -7.70 8.29 15.55
N GLU A 54 -8.73 8.47 16.38
CA GLU A 54 -8.74 9.44 17.49
C GLU A 54 -7.61 9.21 18.49
N MET A 55 -7.05 7.99 18.54
CA MET A 55 -5.97 7.63 19.47
C MET A 55 -4.59 8.08 18.96
N VAL A 56 -4.43 8.37 17.68
CA VAL A 56 -3.13 8.65 17.06
C VAL A 56 -2.43 9.82 17.71
N GLY A 57 -3.14 10.96 17.91
CA GLY A 57 -2.55 12.16 18.47
C GLY A 57 -1.99 11.96 19.89
N GLY A 58 -2.65 11.13 20.71
CA GLY A 58 -2.18 10.82 22.06
C GLY A 58 -1.00 9.84 22.13
N LEU A 59 -0.73 9.11 21.04
CA LEU A 59 0.35 8.12 20.93
C LEU A 59 1.55 8.65 20.14
N ALA A 60 1.39 9.75 19.43
CA ALA A 60 2.39 10.29 18.53
C ALA A 60 3.68 10.68 19.29
N SER A 61 4.80 10.08 18.93
CA SER A 61 6.13 10.37 19.45
C SER A 61 7.20 9.89 18.46
N SER A 62 8.44 10.29 18.65
CA SER A 62 9.54 9.95 17.73
C SER A 62 9.88 8.45 17.66
N ASP A 63 9.44 7.68 18.64
CA ASP A 63 9.66 6.22 18.73
C ASP A 63 8.42 5.39 18.35
N VAL A 64 7.35 6.05 17.87
CA VAL A 64 6.09 5.42 17.46
C VAL A 64 5.84 5.61 15.97
N GLY A 65 5.57 4.52 15.28
CA GLY A 65 5.17 4.50 13.88
C GLY A 65 3.77 3.90 13.69
N PHE A 66 3.10 4.33 12.63
CA PHE A 66 1.78 3.85 12.26
C PHE A 66 1.82 3.23 10.86
N VAL A 67 1.23 2.07 10.71
CA VAL A 67 1.09 1.36 9.43
C VAL A 67 -0.38 1.36 9.04
N ASN A 68 -0.67 1.90 7.87
CA ASN A 68 -2.00 1.85 7.30
C ASN A 68 -2.20 0.54 6.53
N LEU A 69 -3.14 -0.29 6.97
CA LEU A 69 -3.47 -1.59 6.36
C LEU A 69 -4.74 -1.54 5.48
N ILE A 70 -5.25 -0.35 5.18
CA ILE A 70 -6.41 -0.21 4.28
C ILE A 70 -5.97 -0.55 2.86
N THR A 71 -6.62 -1.54 2.26
CA THR A 71 -6.28 -2.07 0.93
C THR A 71 -7.46 -2.10 -0.06
N GLY A 72 -8.68 -1.93 0.44
CA GLY A 72 -9.88 -1.96 -0.39
C GLY A 72 -10.12 -0.72 -1.27
N SER A 73 -9.41 0.39 -0.99
CA SER A 73 -9.52 1.65 -1.72
C SER A 73 -8.25 2.47 -1.55
N THR A 74 -7.61 2.83 -2.67
CA THR A 74 -6.42 3.69 -2.67
C THR A 74 -6.74 5.08 -2.15
N ARG A 75 -7.93 5.60 -2.44
CA ARG A 75 -8.45 6.87 -1.90
C ARG A 75 -8.56 6.80 -0.37
N ALA A 76 -9.27 5.82 0.18
CA ALA A 76 -9.42 5.68 1.63
C ALA A 76 -8.05 5.51 2.31
N ARG A 77 -7.12 4.76 1.70
CA ARG A 77 -5.76 4.62 2.18
C ARG A 77 -5.03 5.97 2.22
N TYR A 78 -5.10 6.73 1.15
CA TYR A 78 -4.51 8.07 1.06
C TYR A 78 -5.06 9.02 2.13
N GLU A 79 -6.39 9.12 2.24
CA GLU A 79 -7.08 9.99 3.19
C GLU A 79 -6.73 9.62 4.65
N THR A 80 -6.75 8.34 4.97
CA THR A 80 -6.41 7.85 6.31
C THR A 80 -4.95 8.14 6.66
N SER A 81 -4.01 7.94 5.73
CA SER A 81 -2.60 8.26 5.98
C SER A 81 -2.38 9.76 6.20
N ARG A 82 -3.08 10.62 5.48
CA ARG A 82 -3.06 12.07 5.74
C ARG A 82 -3.60 12.43 7.12
N GLN A 83 -4.67 11.76 7.58
CA GLN A 83 -5.21 11.97 8.93
C GLN A 83 -4.22 11.54 10.02
N ILE A 84 -3.50 10.43 9.83
CA ILE A 84 -2.42 10.02 10.74
C ILE A 84 -1.37 11.11 10.86
N VAL A 85 -0.86 11.60 9.73
CA VAL A 85 0.17 12.64 9.70
C VAL A 85 -0.34 13.96 10.29
N ALA A 86 -1.57 14.37 9.97
CA ALA A 86 -2.20 15.57 10.51
C ALA A 86 -2.40 15.51 12.04
N ALA A 87 -2.58 14.32 12.60
CA ALA A 87 -2.63 14.07 14.04
C ALA A 87 -1.23 14.00 14.70
N GLY A 88 -0.15 14.24 13.96
CA GLY A 88 1.22 14.18 14.45
C GLY A 88 1.86 12.78 14.41
N GLY A 89 1.16 11.77 13.90
CA GLY A 89 1.68 10.41 13.74
C GLY A 89 2.69 10.31 12.60
N GLN A 90 3.65 9.40 12.73
CA GLN A 90 4.64 9.09 11.70
C GLN A 90 4.26 7.79 11.00
N LEU A 91 4.30 7.78 9.67
CA LEU A 91 4.08 6.55 8.90
C LEU A 91 5.33 5.66 8.98
N ALA A 92 5.13 4.36 9.23
CA ALA A 92 6.18 3.36 9.27
C ALA A 92 6.02 2.35 8.13
N ASN A 93 7.13 1.82 7.65
CA ASN A 93 7.14 0.73 6.68
C ASN A 93 6.83 -0.62 7.35
N PHE A 94 5.99 -1.42 6.72
CA PHE A 94 5.63 -2.76 7.15
C PHE A 94 5.97 -3.74 6.01
N ILE A 95 7.23 -4.19 6.02
CA ILE A 95 7.85 -4.92 4.91
C ILE A 95 8.22 -6.32 5.38
N HIS A 96 7.81 -7.33 4.62
CA HIS A 96 8.18 -8.71 4.93
C HIS A 96 9.71 -8.89 4.80
N PRO A 97 10.38 -9.54 5.77
CA PRO A 97 11.85 -9.65 5.80
C PRO A 97 12.48 -10.43 4.63
N SER A 98 11.68 -11.15 3.84
CA SER A 98 12.17 -11.85 2.65
C SER A 98 12.40 -10.93 1.44
N ILE A 99 12.00 -9.67 1.51
CA ILE A 99 12.10 -8.74 0.39
C ILE A 99 13.49 -8.11 0.38
N ASP A 100 14.20 -8.28 -0.71
CA ASP A 100 15.46 -7.60 -0.96
C ASP A 100 15.18 -6.20 -1.53
N LEU A 101 15.69 -5.17 -0.85
CA LEU A 101 15.59 -3.77 -1.27
C LEU A 101 16.94 -3.20 -1.73
N THR A 102 17.90 -4.06 -2.04
CA THR A 102 19.20 -3.63 -2.59
C THR A 102 18.97 -2.85 -3.89
N MET A 103 19.57 -1.69 -3.99
CA MET A 103 19.40 -0.75 -5.13
C MET A 103 17.96 -0.26 -5.32
N THR A 104 17.13 -0.24 -4.28
CA THR A 104 15.76 0.28 -4.31
C THR A 104 15.65 1.52 -3.45
N SER A 105 15.03 2.57 -3.97
CA SER A 105 14.61 3.74 -3.19
C SER A 105 13.16 3.56 -2.75
N ILE A 106 12.89 3.71 -1.45
CA ILE A 106 11.55 3.51 -0.89
C ILE A 106 11.20 4.61 0.11
N GLY A 107 10.02 5.17 -0.03
CA GLY A 107 9.44 6.14 0.90
C GLY A 107 8.93 5.51 2.20
N VAL A 108 8.03 6.19 2.88
CA VAL A 108 7.47 5.79 4.18
C VAL A 108 6.03 5.29 4.07
N GLY A 109 5.58 4.52 5.07
CA GLY A 109 4.19 4.02 5.14
C GLY A 109 3.87 2.88 4.18
N ASN A 110 4.87 2.25 3.60
CA ASN A 110 4.69 1.18 2.63
C ASN A 110 4.35 -0.15 3.31
N TYR A 111 3.43 -0.91 2.70
CA TYR A 111 3.03 -2.25 3.13
C TYR A 111 3.37 -3.26 2.03
N LEU A 112 4.46 -4.01 2.23
CA LEU A 112 4.96 -4.99 1.26
C LEU A 112 4.86 -6.40 1.84
N GLN A 113 4.05 -7.26 1.24
CA GLN A 113 3.80 -8.61 1.69
C GLN A 113 4.89 -9.61 1.25
N GLU A 114 4.85 -10.80 1.82
CA GLU A 114 5.73 -11.94 1.50
C GLU A 114 5.80 -12.22 0.00
N ALA A 115 6.96 -12.62 -0.50
CA ALA A 115 7.22 -12.99 -1.89
C ALA A 115 6.99 -11.86 -2.92
N VAL A 116 6.92 -10.60 -2.52
CA VAL A 116 7.06 -9.49 -3.45
C VAL A 116 8.51 -9.45 -3.93
N VAL A 117 8.70 -9.34 -5.25
CA VAL A 117 10.01 -9.24 -5.89
C VAL A 117 10.19 -7.83 -6.46
N ILE A 118 11.23 -7.14 -6.02
CA ILE A 118 11.58 -5.81 -6.50
C ILE A 118 12.97 -5.90 -7.13
N GLN A 119 13.08 -5.52 -8.40
CA GLN A 119 14.36 -5.54 -9.11
C GLN A 119 15.15 -4.24 -8.86
N ALA A 120 16.39 -4.20 -9.36
CA ALA A 120 17.29 -3.07 -9.16
C ALA A 120 16.76 -1.75 -9.75
N GLU A 121 17.15 -0.63 -9.13
CA GLU A 121 16.85 0.73 -9.56
C GLU A 121 15.34 1.07 -9.59
N VAL A 122 14.55 0.36 -8.78
CA VAL A 122 13.14 0.69 -8.57
C VAL A 122 13.01 1.81 -7.53
N GLU A 123 12.15 2.78 -7.85
CA GLU A 123 11.75 3.84 -6.93
C GLU A 123 10.30 3.63 -6.47
N ILE A 124 10.05 3.69 -5.17
CA ILE A 124 8.71 3.51 -4.58
C ILE A 124 8.41 4.72 -3.70
N GLY A 125 7.31 5.40 -3.98
CA GLY A 125 6.82 6.53 -3.19
C GLY A 125 6.29 6.10 -1.81
N ASP A 126 5.56 7.01 -1.19
CA ASP A 126 4.99 6.80 0.15
C ASP A 126 3.67 6.03 0.12
N ASN A 127 3.34 5.38 1.24
CA ASN A 127 2.01 4.80 1.48
C ASN A 127 1.54 3.79 0.43
N THR A 128 2.45 3.17 -0.29
CA THR A 128 2.14 2.16 -1.32
C THR A 128 1.97 0.77 -0.70
N SER A 129 1.11 -0.04 -1.28
CA SER A 129 0.83 -1.41 -0.82
C SER A 129 1.06 -2.40 -1.96
N MET A 130 1.92 -3.40 -1.72
CA MET A 130 2.21 -4.48 -2.67
C MET A 130 1.91 -5.82 -2.03
N HIS A 131 1.07 -6.60 -2.68
CA HIS A 131 0.59 -7.87 -2.16
C HIS A 131 1.38 -9.05 -2.70
N MET A 132 1.21 -10.22 -2.05
CA MET A 132 2.00 -11.42 -2.30
C MET A 132 2.22 -11.74 -3.78
N ALA A 133 3.44 -12.13 -4.11
CA ALA A 133 3.88 -12.52 -5.45
C ALA A 133 3.79 -11.42 -6.52
N ALA A 134 3.62 -10.14 -6.15
CA ALA A 134 3.78 -9.05 -7.10
C ALA A 134 5.27 -8.91 -7.49
N ILE A 135 5.51 -8.60 -8.76
CA ILE A 135 6.86 -8.43 -9.33
C ILE A 135 6.95 -7.02 -9.92
N ILE A 136 7.99 -6.28 -9.50
CA ILE A 136 8.30 -4.95 -10.04
C ILE A 136 9.64 -5.03 -10.76
N GLY A 137 9.60 -4.81 -12.08
CA GLY A 137 10.75 -4.85 -12.96
C GLY A 137 11.68 -3.66 -12.75
N TYR A 138 12.95 -3.84 -13.11
CA TYR A 138 14.03 -2.88 -12.94
C TYR A 138 13.70 -1.48 -13.52
N GLU A 139 14.32 -0.44 -12.95
CA GLU A 139 14.16 0.97 -13.37
C GLU A 139 12.70 1.48 -13.36
N SER A 140 11.81 0.80 -12.66
CA SER A 140 10.41 1.22 -12.59
C SER A 140 10.16 2.23 -11.48
N GLN A 141 9.27 3.17 -11.74
CA GLN A 141 8.85 4.22 -10.80
C GLN A 141 7.42 3.96 -10.35
N ILE A 142 7.25 3.70 -9.07
CA ILE A 142 5.95 3.48 -8.44
C ILE A 142 5.63 4.68 -7.55
N GLY A 143 4.58 5.39 -7.86
CA GLY A 143 4.14 6.57 -7.13
C GLY A 143 3.66 6.27 -5.71
N SER A 144 3.11 7.30 -5.07
CA SER A 144 2.56 7.23 -3.71
C SER A 144 1.13 6.70 -3.70
N SER A 145 0.75 6.04 -2.61
CA SER A 145 -0.61 5.49 -2.39
C SER A 145 -1.07 4.51 -3.47
N VAL A 146 -0.13 3.89 -4.18
CA VAL A 146 -0.41 2.86 -5.19
C VAL A 146 -0.80 1.54 -4.50
N PHE A 147 -1.73 0.83 -5.09
CA PHE A 147 -2.08 -0.53 -4.70
C PHE A 147 -1.72 -1.52 -5.81
N ILE A 148 -0.81 -2.42 -5.52
CA ILE A 148 -0.41 -3.53 -6.39
C ILE A 148 -0.96 -4.83 -5.79
N ALA A 149 -1.94 -5.42 -6.44
CA ALA A 149 -2.58 -6.65 -5.95
C ALA A 149 -1.70 -7.90 -6.13
N HIS A 150 -2.19 -9.05 -5.67
CA HIS A 150 -1.50 -10.33 -5.74
C HIS A 150 -1.12 -10.71 -7.17
N ALA A 151 0.09 -11.24 -7.34
CA ALA A 151 0.61 -11.77 -8.60
C ALA A 151 0.55 -10.79 -9.78
N VAL A 152 0.58 -9.49 -9.52
CA VAL A 152 0.74 -8.47 -10.56
C VAL A 152 2.18 -8.54 -11.08
N SER A 153 2.35 -8.45 -12.41
CA SER A 153 3.65 -8.35 -13.05
C SER A 153 3.81 -6.99 -13.72
N VAL A 154 4.66 -6.14 -13.16
CA VAL A 154 5.11 -4.88 -13.77
C VAL A 154 6.47 -5.14 -14.40
N SER A 155 6.56 -5.02 -15.72
CA SER A 155 7.82 -5.19 -16.45
C SER A 155 8.78 -4.01 -16.21
N GLY A 156 10.00 -4.11 -16.77
CA GLY A 156 11.02 -3.07 -16.54
C GLY A 156 10.70 -1.70 -17.14
N SER A 157 11.25 -0.66 -16.53
CA SER A 157 11.19 0.76 -16.93
C SER A 157 9.74 1.30 -17.05
N CYS A 158 8.83 0.79 -16.23
CA CYS A 158 7.44 1.26 -16.16
C CYS A 158 7.29 2.44 -15.18
N THR A 159 6.27 3.26 -15.41
CA THR A 159 5.85 4.30 -14.46
C THR A 159 4.42 4.03 -14.04
N ILE A 160 4.16 3.98 -12.72
CA ILE A 160 2.81 3.85 -12.16
C ILE A 160 2.54 5.11 -11.33
N GLY A 161 1.57 5.91 -11.75
CA GLY A 161 1.20 7.17 -11.11
C GLY A 161 0.55 7.00 -9.73
N ASP A 162 0.49 8.10 -8.98
CA ASP A 162 -0.05 8.14 -7.61
C ASP A 162 -1.49 7.62 -7.54
N GLY A 163 -1.84 6.95 -6.45
CA GLY A 163 -3.19 6.47 -6.17
C GLY A 163 -3.71 5.39 -7.11
N THR A 164 -2.90 4.90 -8.02
CA THR A 164 -3.29 3.88 -9.00
C THR A 164 -3.55 2.53 -8.34
N PHE A 165 -4.62 1.88 -8.77
CA PHE A 165 -4.98 0.52 -8.36
C PHE A 165 -4.66 -0.46 -9.49
N VAL A 166 -3.83 -1.47 -9.20
CA VAL A 166 -3.50 -2.55 -10.13
C VAL A 166 -4.05 -3.86 -9.59
N GLY A 167 -5.06 -4.40 -10.28
CA GLY A 167 -5.80 -5.59 -9.86
C GLY A 167 -5.03 -6.90 -10.04
N THR A 168 -5.43 -7.91 -9.30
CA THR A 168 -4.81 -9.25 -9.23
C THR A 168 -4.51 -9.82 -10.63
N ASN A 169 -3.31 -10.40 -10.79
CA ASN A 169 -2.83 -11.00 -12.04
C ASN A 169 -2.78 -10.05 -13.25
N ALA A 170 -2.81 -8.74 -13.06
CA ALA A 170 -2.59 -7.83 -14.17
C ALA A 170 -1.13 -7.86 -14.61
N THR A 171 -0.89 -7.64 -15.89
CA THR A 171 0.44 -7.57 -16.50
C THR A 171 0.62 -6.23 -17.18
N ILE A 172 1.70 -5.53 -16.85
CA ILE A 172 2.08 -4.25 -17.47
C ILE A 172 3.33 -4.50 -18.31
N LEU A 173 3.24 -4.23 -19.61
CA LEU A 173 4.36 -4.46 -20.54
C LEU A 173 5.48 -3.43 -20.34
N PRO A 174 6.72 -3.72 -20.81
CA PRO A 174 7.86 -2.84 -20.59
C PRO A 174 7.62 -1.40 -21.08
N ARG A 175 8.13 -0.44 -20.33
CA ARG A 175 8.11 1.00 -20.63
C ARG A 175 6.72 1.64 -20.71
N VAL A 176 5.67 0.94 -20.28
CA VAL A 176 4.32 1.50 -20.17
C VAL A 176 4.24 2.50 -19.02
N LYS A 177 3.56 3.62 -19.28
CA LYS A 177 3.22 4.63 -18.26
C LYS A 177 1.75 4.54 -17.91
N ILE A 178 1.46 4.38 -16.63
CA ILE A 178 0.10 4.42 -16.09
C ILE A 178 -0.05 5.70 -15.29
N GLY A 179 -1.05 6.50 -15.64
CA GLY A 179 -1.33 7.78 -15.02
C GLY A 179 -1.87 7.67 -13.59
N ASN A 180 -2.05 8.82 -12.95
CA ASN A 180 -2.50 8.92 -11.57
C ASN A 180 -3.94 8.44 -11.42
N TRP A 181 -4.23 7.80 -10.30
CA TRP A 181 -5.58 7.34 -9.92
C TRP A 181 -6.24 6.45 -10.97
N ALA A 182 -5.46 5.88 -11.87
CA ALA A 182 -5.96 4.89 -12.81
C ALA A 182 -6.33 3.58 -12.10
N THR A 183 -7.20 2.80 -12.72
CA THR A 183 -7.57 1.47 -12.24
C THR A 183 -7.30 0.45 -13.34
N ILE A 184 -6.42 -0.47 -13.07
CA ILE A 184 -6.16 -1.63 -13.91
C ILE A 184 -6.91 -2.82 -13.34
N GLY A 185 -7.87 -3.34 -14.08
CA GLY A 185 -8.68 -4.48 -13.66
C GLY A 185 -7.88 -5.77 -13.54
N ALA A 186 -8.38 -6.70 -12.74
CA ALA A 186 -7.75 -8.00 -12.57
C ALA A 186 -7.58 -8.74 -13.90
N GLY A 187 -6.43 -9.38 -14.10
CA GLY A 187 -6.10 -10.12 -15.32
C GLY A 187 -5.92 -9.27 -16.58
N ALA A 188 -5.92 -7.94 -16.47
CA ALA A 188 -5.69 -7.08 -17.63
C ALA A 188 -4.23 -7.15 -18.10
N VAL A 189 -4.01 -7.12 -19.42
CA VAL A 189 -2.69 -7.01 -20.04
C VAL A 189 -2.55 -5.63 -20.67
N VAL A 190 -1.84 -4.74 -20.00
CA VAL A 190 -1.66 -3.35 -20.43
C VAL A 190 -0.48 -3.26 -21.38
N THR A 191 -0.76 -2.93 -22.63
CA THR A 191 0.20 -2.91 -23.73
C THR A 191 0.55 -1.49 -24.21
N LYS A 192 -0.13 -0.46 -23.70
CA LYS A 192 0.02 0.95 -24.06
C LYS A 192 -0.15 1.82 -22.85
N ASP A 193 0.33 3.05 -22.91
CA ASP A 193 0.16 4.04 -21.88
C ASP A 193 -1.32 4.25 -21.53
N VAL A 194 -1.57 4.49 -20.24
CA VAL A 194 -2.90 4.68 -19.66
C VAL A 194 -2.96 6.09 -19.08
N PRO A 195 -3.92 6.92 -19.48
CA PRO A 195 -4.06 8.26 -18.92
C PRO A 195 -4.57 8.24 -17.47
N ASP A 196 -4.44 9.40 -16.80
CA ASP A 196 -4.98 9.60 -15.45
C ASP A 196 -6.46 9.23 -15.39
N TYR A 197 -6.90 8.66 -14.27
CA TYR A 197 -8.28 8.32 -13.94
C TYR A 197 -8.94 7.27 -14.85
N ALA A 198 -8.20 6.69 -15.79
CA ALA A 198 -8.76 5.67 -16.68
C ALA A 198 -8.98 4.34 -15.98
N VAL A 199 -10.02 3.64 -16.34
CA VAL A 199 -10.29 2.24 -15.96
C VAL A 199 -10.02 1.35 -17.16
N VAL A 200 -9.03 0.46 -16.99
CA VAL A 200 -8.58 -0.46 -18.05
C VAL A 200 -8.89 -1.90 -17.66
N VAL A 201 -9.47 -2.67 -18.56
CA VAL A 201 -9.76 -4.10 -18.35
C VAL A 201 -9.45 -4.92 -19.61
N GLY A 202 -9.25 -6.21 -19.45
CA GLY A 202 -9.17 -7.20 -20.54
C GLY A 202 -7.75 -7.48 -21.02
N ASN A 203 -7.64 -8.43 -21.94
CA ASN A 203 -6.42 -8.83 -22.66
C ASN A 203 -6.69 -8.86 -24.17
N PRO A 204 -6.11 -7.93 -24.94
CA PRO A 204 -5.34 -6.76 -24.51
C PRO A 204 -6.20 -5.72 -23.78
N GLY A 205 -5.59 -4.99 -22.85
CA GLY A 205 -6.25 -3.96 -22.03
C GLY A 205 -6.90 -2.85 -22.86
N ARG A 206 -8.12 -2.46 -22.48
CA ARG A 206 -8.87 -1.37 -23.09
C ARG A 206 -9.44 -0.45 -22.03
N ILE A 207 -9.39 0.84 -22.27
CA ILE A 207 -10.07 1.84 -21.45
C ILE A 207 -11.59 1.66 -21.66
N ILE A 208 -12.31 1.43 -20.57
CA ILE A 208 -13.76 1.27 -20.58
C ILE A 208 -14.51 2.49 -20.03
N LYS A 209 -13.85 3.28 -19.19
CA LYS A 209 -14.37 4.53 -18.62
C LYS A 209 -13.26 5.33 -17.97
N PHE A 210 -13.61 6.54 -17.55
CA PHE A 210 -12.81 7.34 -16.61
C PHE A 210 -13.59 7.46 -15.29
N ILE A 211 -12.88 7.48 -14.16
CA ILE A 211 -13.46 7.81 -12.86
C ILE A 211 -13.43 9.33 -12.67
N GLU A 212 -14.36 9.85 -11.88
CA GLU A 212 -14.32 11.26 -11.49
C GLU A 212 -13.07 11.52 -10.66
N MET A 213 -12.49 12.71 -10.82
CA MET A 213 -11.31 13.13 -10.05
C MET A 213 -11.62 13.03 -8.56
N PRO A 214 -10.84 12.25 -7.79
CA PRO A 214 -11.14 12.04 -6.38
C PRO A 214 -10.93 13.30 -5.52
N PHE A 215 -10.25 14.32 -6.06
CA PHE A 215 -9.93 15.56 -5.37
C PHE A 215 -10.13 16.74 -6.31
N VAL A 216 -11.05 17.65 -5.96
CA VAL A 216 -11.14 18.99 -6.56
C VAL A 216 -10.63 19.97 -5.53
N ASP A 217 -9.64 20.78 -5.88
CA ASP A 217 -9.08 21.88 -5.06
C ASP A 217 -8.64 21.49 -3.65
N GLY A 218 -8.07 20.31 -3.48
CA GLY A 218 -7.57 19.83 -2.18
C GLY A 218 -8.67 19.52 -1.15
N LYS A 219 -9.93 19.56 -1.55
CA LYS A 219 -11.07 19.12 -0.74
C LYS A 219 -11.59 17.81 -1.27
N VAL A 220 -11.93 16.92 -0.34
CA VAL A 220 -12.63 15.66 -0.63
C VAL A 220 -14.04 16.00 -1.06
N SER A 221 -14.45 15.67 -2.28
CA SER A 221 -15.85 15.74 -2.72
C SER A 221 -16.62 14.52 -2.27
#